data_b305e90a75e2a46e735539ec8990cda9
#
_entry.id   b305e90a75e2a46e735539ec8990cda9
#
_cell.length_a   1.000
_cell.length_b   1.000
_cell.length_c   1.000
_cell.angle_alpha   90.00
_cell.angle_beta   90.00
_cell.angle_gamma   90.00
#
_symmetry.space_group_name_H-M   'P 1'
#
loop_
_entity.id
_entity.type
_entity.pdbx_description
1 polymer ?
#
loop_
_entity_poly.entity_id
_entity_poly.type
_entity_poly.pdbx_seq_one_letter_code
_entity_poly.pdbx_strand_id
1 'polypeptide(L)'
;MEAKGSTFREITLADLRRIKILIPTVREQRAIAGALSDVDALLGALDQLIAKKRDLKQAAMQQLLTGQTRLLGFHGEWAVKRLGDFLKVRHGKSQQGITAPAGQYPILASGGEIGRTNAYIYDKPSVLIGRKGTIDSPQYVDSPFWTVDTLFFTEISSEADAKFVFYKFTMIRWRSYNEASGVPSLNAKTIEKIEIQLPPHAEQTAIAEVLTDMDAELAALEQRRAKTRALKQGMMQELLRGRTRLVES
;
A
#
# COMPACT_ATOMS: atom_id res chain seq x y z
N MET A 1 40.32 -1.67 0.48
CA MET A 1 40.73 -2.45 -0.72
C MET A 1 40.21 -1.69 -1.94
N GLU A 2 41.09 -1.15 -2.73
CA GLU A 2 40.71 -0.43 -3.98
C GLU A 2 40.63 -1.46 -5.11
N ALA A 3 39.52 -1.40 -5.85
CA ALA A 3 39.30 -2.20 -7.05
C ALA A 3 40.15 -1.63 -8.20
N LYS A 4 40.93 -2.46 -8.85
CA LYS A 4 41.69 -2.11 -10.07
C LYS A 4 40.91 -2.53 -11.30
N GLY A 5 40.46 -1.57 -12.09
CA GLY A 5 39.82 -1.80 -13.38
C GLY A 5 39.28 -0.51 -13.98
N SER A 6 39.28 -0.34 -15.28
CA SER A 6 38.98 0.93 -15.95
C SER A 6 37.48 1.24 -16.08
N THR A 7 36.60 0.24 -16.02
CA THR A 7 35.14 0.42 -16.22
C THR A 7 34.29 -0.37 -15.23
N PHE A 8 34.79 -1.47 -14.69
CA PHE A 8 34.13 -2.31 -13.70
C PHE A 8 35.03 -2.47 -12.48
N ARG A 9 34.41 -2.48 -11.27
CA ARG A 9 35.13 -2.78 -10.03
C ARG A 9 35.31 -4.31 -9.94
N GLU A 10 36.49 -4.78 -10.27
CA GLU A 10 36.83 -6.20 -10.22
C GLU A 10 37.72 -6.52 -9.00
N ILE A 11 37.43 -7.62 -8.33
CA ILE A 11 38.26 -8.17 -7.26
C ILE A 11 38.99 -9.37 -7.86
N THR A 12 40.33 -9.37 -7.80
CA THR A 12 41.13 -10.49 -8.30
C THR A 12 41.10 -11.68 -7.32
N LEU A 13 41.36 -12.88 -7.84
CA LEU A 13 41.48 -14.08 -7.02
C LEU A 13 42.57 -13.95 -5.95
N ALA A 14 43.65 -13.21 -6.25
CA ALA A 14 44.73 -12.92 -5.32
C ALA A 14 44.26 -12.00 -4.18
N ASP A 15 43.41 -11.03 -4.47
CA ASP A 15 42.82 -10.13 -3.44
C ASP A 15 41.84 -10.90 -2.54
N LEU A 16 41.04 -11.80 -3.10
CA LEU A 16 40.15 -12.67 -2.34
C LEU A 16 40.92 -13.56 -1.34
N ARG A 17 42.04 -14.14 -1.77
CA ARG A 17 42.87 -14.99 -0.91
C ARG A 17 43.55 -14.24 0.24
N ARG A 18 43.66 -12.91 0.16
CA ARG A 18 44.25 -12.05 1.20
C ARG A 18 43.25 -11.61 2.25
N ILE A 19 41.93 -11.79 2.00
CA ILE A 19 40.88 -11.41 2.96
C ILE A 19 41.02 -12.36 4.18
N LYS A 20 41.26 -11.75 5.34
CA LYS A 20 41.23 -12.46 6.62
C LYS A 20 39.84 -12.44 7.18
N ILE A 21 39.28 -13.58 7.54
CA ILE A 21 38.00 -13.75 8.20
C ILE A 21 38.19 -14.45 9.55
N LEU A 22 37.39 -14.09 10.53
CA LEU A 22 37.32 -14.79 11.80
C LEU A 22 36.51 -16.07 11.60
N ILE A 23 37.06 -17.21 11.97
CA ILE A 23 36.40 -18.52 11.87
C ILE A 23 36.15 -19.03 13.29
N PRO A 24 34.89 -19.11 13.74
CA PRO A 24 34.56 -19.71 15.03
C PRO A 24 34.71 -21.24 15.00
N THR A 25 34.57 -21.87 16.16
CA THR A 25 34.59 -23.35 16.23
C THR A 25 33.48 -23.96 15.40
N VAL A 26 33.63 -25.19 14.92
CA VAL A 26 32.61 -25.89 14.11
C VAL A 26 31.26 -25.98 14.85
N ARG A 27 31.29 -26.17 16.18
CA ARG A 27 30.12 -26.20 17.02
C ARG A 27 29.35 -24.84 16.96
N GLU A 28 30.08 -23.73 17.05
CA GLU A 28 29.51 -22.41 16.98
C GLU A 28 29.04 -22.05 15.56
N GLN A 29 29.79 -22.44 14.52
CA GLN A 29 29.35 -22.29 13.13
C GLN A 29 27.99 -22.95 12.90
N ARG A 30 27.80 -24.17 13.41
CA ARG A 30 26.51 -24.89 13.32
C ARG A 30 25.38 -24.17 14.09
N ALA A 31 25.67 -23.67 15.29
CA ALA A 31 24.70 -22.92 16.09
C ALA A 31 24.29 -21.62 15.39
N ILE A 32 25.23 -20.87 14.84
CA ILE A 32 24.96 -19.65 14.06
C ILE A 32 24.15 -19.98 12.81
N ALA A 33 24.56 -21.00 12.05
CA ALA A 33 23.82 -21.40 10.84
C ALA A 33 22.40 -21.86 11.17
N GLY A 34 22.20 -22.63 12.25
CA GLY A 34 20.88 -23.03 12.74
C GLY A 34 20.00 -21.83 13.07
N ALA A 35 20.49 -20.93 13.92
CA ALA A 35 19.74 -19.73 14.32
C ALA A 35 19.34 -18.85 13.12
N LEU A 36 20.23 -18.65 12.16
CA LEU A 36 19.93 -17.87 10.95
C LEU A 36 18.95 -18.62 10.03
N SER A 37 19.05 -19.94 9.93
CA SER A 37 18.11 -20.78 9.15
C SER A 37 16.70 -20.76 9.74
N ASP A 38 16.56 -20.76 11.06
CA ASP A 38 15.24 -20.65 11.73
C ASP A 38 14.56 -19.31 11.41
N VAL A 39 15.35 -18.22 11.39
CA VAL A 39 14.81 -16.91 10.99
C VAL A 39 14.44 -16.88 9.51
N ASP A 40 15.19 -17.55 8.63
CA ASP A 40 14.85 -17.68 7.21
C ASP A 40 13.57 -18.49 7.00
N ALA A 41 13.40 -19.58 7.74
CA ALA A 41 12.15 -20.35 7.73
C ALA A 41 10.95 -19.50 8.16
N LEU A 42 11.09 -18.70 9.22
CA LEU A 42 10.05 -17.77 9.65
C LEU A 42 9.73 -16.72 8.58
N LEU A 43 10.74 -16.12 7.93
CA LEU A 43 10.53 -15.17 6.84
C LEU A 43 9.79 -15.82 5.67
N GLY A 44 10.16 -17.03 5.27
CA GLY A 44 9.48 -17.80 4.24
C GLY A 44 8.02 -18.08 4.58
N ALA A 45 7.75 -18.48 5.84
CA ALA A 45 6.38 -18.70 6.31
C ALA A 45 5.54 -17.41 6.31
N LEU A 46 6.12 -16.27 6.70
CA LEU A 46 5.47 -14.96 6.64
C LEU A 46 5.16 -14.55 5.20
N ASP A 47 6.08 -14.75 4.25
CA ASP A 47 5.85 -14.45 2.84
C ASP A 47 4.69 -15.27 2.26
N GLN A 48 4.63 -16.57 2.56
CA GLN A 48 3.52 -17.45 2.15
C GLN A 48 2.18 -17.02 2.77
N LEU A 49 2.18 -16.67 4.06
CA LEU A 49 0.96 -16.22 4.75
C LEU A 49 0.45 -14.90 4.17
N ILE A 50 1.33 -13.93 3.91
CA ILE A 50 0.98 -12.65 3.28
C ILE A 50 0.39 -12.88 1.88
N ALA A 51 1.00 -13.74 1.06
CA ALA A 51 0.47 -14.08 -0.26
C ALA A 51 -0.94 -14.66 -0.15
N LYS A 52 -1.14 -15.69 0.70
CA LYS A 52 -2.46 -16.29 0.94
C LYS A 52 -3.50 -15.28 1.40
N LYS A 53 -3.13 -14.37 2.32
CA LYS A 53 -4.06 -13.34 2.82
C LYS A 53 -4.43 -12.31 1.76
N ARG A 54 -3.51 -11.96 0.85
CA ARG A 54 -3.79 -11.10 -0.31
C ARG A 54 -4.78 -11.76 -1.27
N ASP A 55 -4.59 -13.05 -1.56
CA ASP A 55 -5.51 -13.83 -2.41
C ASP A 55 -6.90 -13.90 -1.79
N LEU A 56 -6.99 -14.17 -0.48
CA LEU A 56 -8.27 -14.19 0.25
C LEU A 56 -8.96 -12.82 0.22
N LYS A 57 -8.22 -11.72 0.42
CA LYS A 57 -8.77 -10.37 0.31
C LYS A 57 -9.27 -10.11 -1.11
N GLN A 58 -8.51 -10.46 -2.14
CA GLN A 58 -8.93 -10.27 -3.53
C GLN A 58 -10.22 -11.05 -3.83
N ALA A 59 -10.33 -12.29 -3.35
CA ALA A 59 -11.56 -13.08 -3.49
C ALA A 59 -12.73 -12.45 -2.73
N ALA A 60 -12.52 -12.00 -1.48
CA ALA A 60 -13.54 -11.32 -0.69
C ALA A 60 -14.02 -10.03 -1.37
N MET A 61 -13.10 -9.21 -1.89
CA MET A 61 -13.45 -8.02 -2.67
C MET A 61 -14.31 -8.36 -3.88
N GLN A 62 -13.93 -9.40 -4.64
CA GLN A 62 -14.71 -9.81 -5.81
C GLN A 62 -16.13 -10.25 -5.42
N GLN A 63 -16.29 -10.99 -4.36
CA GLN A 63 -17.57 -11.51 -3.91
C GLN A 63 -18.45 -10.44 -3.25
N LEU A 64 -17.89 -9.72 -2.27
CA LEU A 64 -18.64 -8.77 -1.45
C LEU A 64 -18.96 -7.47 -2.21
N LEU A 65 -18.01 -6.92 -2.97
CA LEU A 65 -18.25 -5.68 -3.72
C LEU A 65 -19.13 -5.85 -4.95
N THR A 66 -19.36 -7.08 -5.42
CA THR A 66 -20.26 -7.37 -6.54
C THR A 66 -21.62 -7.93 -6.10
N GLY A 67 -21.81 -8.19 -4.79
CA GLY A 67 -23.02 -8.79 -4.27
C GLY A 67 -23.19 -10.28 -4.59
N GLN A 68 -22.16 -10.94 -5.15
CA GLN A 68 -22.18 -12.40 -5.40
C GLN A 68 -22.34 -13.19 -4.10
N THR A 69 -21.72 -12.70 -3.03
CA THR A 69 -21.90 -13.18 -1.67
C THR A 69 -22.34 -12.02 -0.79
N ARG A 70 -23.34 -12.24 0.04
CA ARG A 70 -23.84 -11.25 0.99
C ARG A 70 -23.39 -11.59 2.40
N LEU A 71 -23.09 -10.58 3.20
CA LEU A 71 -22.83 -10.78 4.63
C LEU A 71 -24.09 -11.24 5.34
N LEU A 72 -23.92 -12.00 6.41
CA LEU A 72 -25.05 -12.55 7.18
C LEU A 72 -25.97 -11.42 7.68
N GLY A 73 -27.27 -11.60 7.48
CA GLY A 73 -28.30 -10.61 7.85
C GLY A 73 -28.64 -9.59 6.76
N PHE A 74 -27.86 -9.53 5.66
CA PHE A 74 -28.16 -8.64 4.52
C PHE A 74 -28.79 -9.43 3.37
N HIS A 75 -29.87 -8.88 2.82
CA HIS A 75 -30.66 -9.47 1.74
C HIS A 75 -31.32 -8.36 0.89
N GLY A 76 -32.01 -8.76 -0.17
CA GLY A 76 -32.62 -7.81 -1.12
C GLY A 76 -31.67 -7.40 -2.24
N GLU A 77 -32.20 -6.73 -3.24
CA GLU A 77 -31.43 -6.30 -4.42
C GLU A 77 -30.66 -5.01 -4.15
N TRP A 78 -29.49 -4.90 -4.77
CA TRP A 78 -28.72 -3.66 -4.77
C TRP A 78 -29.25 -2.72 -5.84
N ALA A 79 -29.36 -1.43 -5.52
CA ALA A 79 -29.74 -0.42 -6.49
C ALA A 79 -28.59 -0.16 -7.48
N VAL A 80 -28.90 -0.08 -8.77
CA VAL A 80 -27.94 0.43 -9.77
C VAL A 80 -28.00 1.97 -9.70
N LYS A 81 -26.89 2.60 -9.36
CA LYS A 81 -26.75 4.06 -9.28
C LYS A 81 -25.52 4.53 -10.04
N ARG A 82 -25.59 5.74 -10.58
CA ARG A 82 -24.41 6.43 -11.09
C ARG A 82 -23.59 6.97 -9.93
N LEU A 83 -22.27 7.02 -10.06
CA LEU A 83 -21.42 7.64 -9.04
C LEU A 83 -21.89 9.07 -8.74
N GLY A 84 -22.24 9.85 -9.75
CA GLY A 84 -22.74 11.22 -9.61
C GLY A 84 -24.05 11.40 -8.85
N ASP A 85 -24.80 10.31 -8.60
CA ASP A 85 -26.04 10.37 -7.82
C ASP A 85 -25.76 10.53 -6.31
N PHE A 86 -24.58 10.08 -5.83
CA PHE A 86 -24.22 10.12 -4.41
C PHE A 86 -22.83 10.69 -4.11
N LEU A 87 -22.04 11.07 -5.13
CA LEU A 87 -20.78 11.78 -4.95
C LEU A 87 -20.57 12.86 -6.01
N LYS A 88 -19.71 13.83 -5.71
CA LYS A 88 -19.25 14.84 -6.66
C LYS A 88 -17.74 14.75 -6.81
N VAL A 89 -17.27 14.72 -8.06
CA VAL A 89 -15.83 14.70 -8.38
C VAL A 89 -15.33 16.14 -8.48
N ARG A 90 -14.37 16.48 -7.62
CA ARG A 90 -13.79 17.82 -7.54
C ARG A 90 -12.34 17.85 -8.00
N HIS A 91 -11.96 18.97 -8.57
CA HIS A 91 -10.57 19.21 -8.95
C HIS A 91 -9.73 19.61 -7.74
N GLY A 92 -8.54 19.08 -7.63
CA GLY A 92 -7.51 19.63 -6.78
C GLY A 92 -7.03 21.01 -7.27
N LYS A 93 -6.19 21.65 -6.49
CA LYS A 93 -5.64 22.99 -6.79
C LYS A 93 -4.13 22.99 -6.67
N SER A 94 -3.47 23.89 -7.40
CA SER A 94 -2.01 24.08 -7.28
C SER A 94 -1.60 24.30 -5.82
N GLN A 95 -0.48 23.71 -5.43
CA GLN A 95 0.13 23.88 -4.10
C GLN A 95 1.08 25.09 -4.03
N GLN A 96 1.23 25.85 -5.11
CA GLN A 96 2.11 27.01 -5.13
C GLN A 96 1.69 28.05 -4.10
N GLY A 97 2.64 28.49 -3.30
CA GLY A 97 2.43 29.52 -2.27
C GLY A 97 1.79 29.03 -0.97
N ILE A 98 1.41 27.76 -0.86
CA ILE A 98 0.81 27.20 0.38
C ILE A 98 1.65 26.12 1.04
N THR A 99 2.72 25.66 0.41
CA THR A 99 3.60 24.62 0.95
C THR A 99 4.31 25.12 2.20
N ALA A 100 4.21 24.34 3.29
CA ALA A 100 4.84 24.61 4.58
C ALA A 100 5.45 23.30 5.10
N PRO A 101 6.79 23.14 5.22
CA PRO A 101 7.43 21.88 5.61
C PRO A 101 6.91 21.29 6.94
N ALA A 102 6.57 22.15 7.91
CA ALA A 102 5.95 21.78 9.19
C ALA A 102 4.42 21.95 9.19
N GLY A 103 3.79 21.96 8.01
CA GLY A 103 2.34 22.14 7.87
C GLY A 103 1.54 21.02 8.53
N GLN A 104 0.34 21.33 8.93
CA GLN A 104 -0.55 20.42 9.65
C GLN A 104 -1.15 19.35 8.71
N TYR A 105 -1.46 19.71 7.45
CA TYR A 105 -2.20 18.87 6.52
C TYR A 105 -1.31 18.37 5.39
N PRO A 106 -1.51 17.12 4.92
CA PRO A 106 -0.77 16.59 3.79
C PRO A 106 -1.21 17.25 2.47
N ILE A 107 -0.25 17.43 1.57
CA ILE A 107 -0.50 17.73 0.16
C ILE A 107 -0.36 16.41 -0.61
N LEU A 108 -1.44 15.97 -1.24
CA LEU A 108 -1.53 14.68 -1.90
C LEU A 108 -1.47 14.83 -3.43
N ALA A 109 -0.72 13.92 -4.05
CA ALA A 109 -0.67 13.70 -5.49
C ALA A 109 -0.99 12.23 -5.81
N SER A 110 -1.01 11.84 -7.08
CA SER A 110 -1.30 10.47 -7.50
C SER A 110 -0.33 9.41 -6.94
N GLY A 111 0.87 9.82 -6.54
CA GLY A 111 1.87 8.96 -5.88
C GLY A 111 1.87 9.00 -4.35
N GLY A 112 0.90 9.69 -3.72
CA GLY A 112 0.82 9.87 -2.27
C GLY A 112 1.20 11.28 -1.80
N GLU A 113 1.64 11.40 -0.54
CA GLU A 113 2.03 12.69 0.06
C GLU A 113 3.31 13.23 -0.58
N ILE A 114 3.25 14.49 -1.04
CA ILE A 114 4.38 15.20 -1.68
C ILE A 114 4.85 16.42 -0.87
N GLY A 115 4.20 16.73 0.22
CA GLY A 115 4.52 17.86 1.09
C GLY A 115 3.41 18.13 2.08
N ARG A 116 3.54 19.23 2.82
CA ARG A 116 2.59 19.63 3.85
C ARG A 116 2.21 21.10 3.71
N THR A 117 1.06 21.47 4.31
CA THR A 117 0.48 22.81 4.29
C THR A 117 -0.33 23.08 5.56
N ASN A 118 -0.62 24.36 5.85
CA ASN A 118 -1.55 24.75 6.91
C ASN A 118 -2.99 25.01 6.41
N ALA A 119 -3.21 24.87 5.10
CA ALA A 119 -4.53 24.95 4.51
C ALA A 119 -5.02 23.55 4.10
N TYR A 120 -6.32 23.33 4.09
CA TYR A 120 -6.93 22.14 3.51
C TYR A 120 -7.94 22.53 2.42
N ILE A 121 -8.14 21.64 1.45
CA ILE A 121 -9.14 21.81 0.40
C ILE A 121 -10.44 21.09 0.76
N TYR A 122 -10.36 20.06 1.57
CA TYR A 122 -11.47 19.25 2.04
C TYR A 122 -11.14 18.59 3.39
N ASP A 123 -12.14 18.43 4.26
CA ASP A 123 -11.98 17.99 5.66
C ASP A 123 -12.83 16.77 6.05
N LYS A 124 -13.46 16.12 5.07
CA LYS A 124 -14.28 14.91 5.29
C LYS A 124 -13.66 13.70 4.58
N PRO A 125 -14.09 12.46 4.93
CA PRO A 125 -13.66 11.28 4.21
C PRO A 125 -13.88 11.41 2.69
N SER A 126 -12.86 11.05 1.93
CA SER A 126 -12.85 11.21 0.47
C SER A 126 -12.07 10.10 -0.21
N VAL A 127 -12.44 9.80 -1.44
CA VAL A 127 -11.68 8.97 -2.36
C VAL A 127 -11.03 9.86 -3.41
N LEU A 128 -9.72 9.73 -3.55
CA LEU A 128 -8.94 10.45 -4.54
C LEU A 128 -8.62 9.55 -5.72
N ILE A 129 -8.62 10.12 -6.92
CA ILE A 129 -8.26 9.40 -8.15
C ILE A 129 -7.48 10.33 -9.09
N GLY A 130 -6.45 9.78 -9.75
CA GLY A 130 -5.64 10.55 -10.67
C GLY A 130 -6.46 11.14 -11.82
N ARG A 131 -6.35 12.46 -12.00
CA ARG A 131 -6.88 13.15 -13.18
C ARG A 131 -5.95 12.97 -14.37
N LYS A 132 -4.63 13.02 -14.14
CA LYS A 132 -3.58 12.85 -15.15
C LYS A 132 -2.45 11.98 -14.63
N GLY A 133 -1.86 11.18 -15.49
CA GLY A 133 -0.73 10.29 -15.18
C GLY A 133 -1.20 8.97 -14.61
N THR A 134 -1.02 8.73 -13.31
CA THR A 134 -1.48 7.51 -12.64
C THR A 134 -2.98 7.61 -12.34
N ILE A 135 -3.81 7.12 -13.26
CA ILE A 135 -5.28 7.21 -13.20
C ILE A 135 -5.95 5.98 -12.58
N ASP A 136 -5.22 4.94 -12.26
CA ASP A 136 -5.71 3.62 -11.83
C ASP A 136 -5.31 3.24 -10.40
N SER A 137 -4.92 4.22 -9.60
CA SER A 137 -4.51 4.05 -8.20
C SER A 137 -5.33 4.98 -7.28
N PRO A 138 -6.57 4.60 -6.91
CA PRO A 138 -7.37 5.39 -5.99
C PRO A 138 -6.75 5.39 -4.59
N GLN A 139 -6.92 6.49 -3.86
CA GLN A 139 -6.45 6.68 -2.49
C GLN A 139 -7.64 7.02 -1.60
N TYR A 140 -7.63 6.55 -0.35
CA TYR A 140 -8.61 6.93 0.67
C TYR A 140 -7.99 7.89 1.67
N VAL A 141 -8.72 8.93 2.04
CA VAL A 141 -8.32 9.91 3.05
C VAL A 141 -9.51 10.21 3.94
N ASP A 142 -9.31 10.20 5.26
CA ASP A 142 -10.34 10.46 6.29
C ASP A 142 -10.00 11.65 7.21
N SER A 143 -8.93 12.37 6.90
CA SER A 143 -8.48 13.56 7.60
C SER A 143 -8.40 14.75 6.65
N PRO A 144 -8.39 16.01 7.14
CA PRO A 144 -8.23 17.18 6.28
C PRO A 144 -6.97 17.10 5.41
N PHE A 145 -7.09 17.43 4.13
CA PHE A 145 -6.01 17.33 3.14
C PHE A 145 -6.06 18.44 2.10
N TRP A 146 -4.96 18.62 1.40
CA TRP A 146 -4.87 19.33 0.14
C TRP A 146 -4.52 18.37 -0.98
N THR A 147 -5.04 18.60 -2.19
CA THR A 147 -4.66 17.80 -3.36
C THR A 147 -4.34 18.68 -4.55
N VAL A 148 -3.34 18.27 -5.33
CA VAL A 148 -2.86 18.97 -6.51
C VAL A 148 -3.86 18.89 -7.68
N ASP A 149 -3.71 19.76 -8.68
CA ASP A 149 -4.60 19.87 -9.84
C ASP A 149 -4.62 18.62 -10.75
N THR A 150 -3.63 17.74 -10.64
CA THR A 150 -3.57 16.45 -11.36
C THR A 150 -4.28 15.30 -10.64
N LEU A 151 -4.91 15.57 -9.49
CA LEU A 151 -5.63 14.60 -8.70
C LEU A 151 -7.06 15.11 -8.44
N PHE A 152 -8.07 14.27 -8.64
CA PHE A 152 -9.43 14.51 -8.20
C PHE A 152 -9.62 14.05 -6.76
N PHE A 153 -10.58 14.68 -6.07
CA PHE A 153 -11.16 14.19 -4.82
C PHE A 153 -12.67 14.12 -4.92
N THR A 154 -13.32 13.36 -4.05
CA THR A 154 -14.75 13.15 -4.05
C THR A 154 -15.40 13.74 -2.81
N GLU A 155 -16.49 14.48 -3.01
CA GLU A 155 -17.45 14.84 -1.96
C GLU A 155 -18.53 13.77 -1.95
N ILE A 156 -18.59 12.95 -0.92
CA ILE A 156 -19.47 11.78 -0.82
C ILE A 156 -20.65 12.16 0.09
N SER A 157 -21.87 11.87 -0.36
CA SER A 157 -23.10 12.13 0.41
C SER A 157 -23.29 11.09 1.52
N SER A 158 -24.22 11.34 2.44
CA SER A 158 -24.57 10.42 3.52
C SER A 158 -25.24 9.11 3.05
N GLU A 159 -25.56 8.97 1.77
CA GLU A 159 -26.09 7.73 1.20
C GLU A 159 -25.00 6.66 0.97
N ALA A 160 -23.74 7.07 0.94
CA ALA A 160 -22.65 6.15 0.64
C ALA A 160 -21.54 6.21 1.69
N ASP A 161 -21.04 5.05 2.06
CA ASP A 161 -19.87 4.90 2.92
C ASP A 161 -18.59 5.15 2.09
N ALA A 162 -17.77 6.09 2.55
CA ALA A 162 -16.57 6.52 1.81
C ALA A 162 -15.53 5.40 1.66
N LYS A 163 -15.42 4.50 2.63
CA LYS A 163 -14.50 3.37 2.58
C LYS A 163 -15.00 2.30 1.60
N PHE A 164 -16.32 2.05 1.58
CA PHE A 164 -16.94 1.20 0.57
C PHE A 164 -16.72 1.75 -0.84
N VAL A 165 -16.92 3.07 -1.05
CA VAL A 165 -16.65 3.74 -2.32
C VAL A 165 -15.18 3.57 -2.72
N PHE A 166 -14.25 3.71 -1.78
CA PHE A 166 -12.83 3.45 -2.04
C PHE A 166 -12.59 2.04 -2.57
N TYR A 167 -13.13 1.01 -1.92
CA TYR A 167 -12.98 -0.37 -2.39
C TYR A 167 -13.65 -0.59 -3.75
N LYS A 168 -14.82 0.01 -4.00
CA LYS A 168 -15.43 -0.01 -5.34
C LYS A 168 -14.52 0.63 -6.38
N PHE A 169 -13.88 1.75 -6.08
CA PHE A 169 -12.94 2.42 -6.99
C PHE A 169 -11.73 1.54 -7.34
N THR A 170 -11.24 0.72 -6.40
CA THR A 170 -10.14 -0.23 -6.69
C THR A 170 -10.55 -1.34 -7.67
N MET A 171 -11.85 -1.60 -7.84
CA MET A 171 -12.38 -2.59 -8.79
C MET A 171 -12.67 -2.02 -10.18
N ILE A 172 -12.77 -0.71 -10.33
CA ILE A 172 -13.06 -0.06 -11.61
C ILE A 172 -11.83 -0.15 -12.53
N ARG A 173 -12.05 -0.52 -13.78
CA ARG A 173 -11.01 -0.52 -14.83
C ARG A 173 -10.78 0.89 -15.36
N TRP A 174 -10.16 1.75 -14.59
CA TRP A 174 -9.98 3.18 -14.90
C TRP A 174 -9.36 3.44 -16.27
N ARG A 175 -8.46 2.57 -16.72
CA ARG A 175 -7.82 2.71 -18.05
C ARG A 175 -8.82 2.63 -19.20
N SER A 176 -9.97 1.99 -19.02
CA SER A 176 -11.04 1.96 -20.05
C SER A 176 -11.77 3.29 -20.19
N TYR A 177 -11.61 4.19 -19.21
CA TYR A 177 -12.18 5.54 -19.20
C TYR A 177 -11.15 6.61 -19.55
N ASN A 178 -9.96 6.22 -20.00
CA ASN A 178 -8.93 7.17 -20.43
C ASN A 178 -9.37 7.92 -21.69
N GLU A 179 -9.35 9.26 -21.64
CA GLU A 179 -9.78 10.12 -22.74
C GLU A 179 -8.60 10.69 -23.56
N ALA A 180 -7.35 10.37 -23.20
CA ALA A 180 -6.17 10.91 -23.85
C ALA A 180 -5.34 9.83 -24.56
N SER A 181 -4.79 10.17 -25.71
CA SER A 181 -3.87 9.32 -26.46
C SER A 181 -2.42 9.36 -25.94
N GLY A 182 -2.05 10.40 -25.20
CA GLY A 182 -0.74 10.60 -24.60
C GLY A 182 -0.71 10.26 -23.11
N VAL A 183 -0.52 11.25 -22.25
CA VAL A 183 -0.57 11.07 -20.80
C VAL A 183 -2.00 10.68 -20.40
N PRO A 184 -2.20 9.50 -19.75
CA PRO A 184 -3.53 9.08 -19.35
C PRO A 184 -4.27 10.15 -18.56
N SER A 185 -5.56 10.35 -18.87
CA SER A 185 -6.37 11.36 -18.19
C SER A 185 -7.82 10.92 -18.04
N LEU A 186 -8.46 11.31 -16.94
CA LEU A 186 -9.87 11.11 -16.64
C LEU A 186 -10.61 12.44 -16.63
N ASN A 187 -11.91 12.37 -16.89
CA ASN A 187 -12.83 13.50 -16.82
C ASN A 187 -13.81 13.28 -15.66
N ALA A 188 -14.06 14.32 -14.86
CA ALA A 188 -14.98 14.27 -13.71
C ALA A 188 -16.38 13.82 -14.11
N LYS A 189 -16.93 14.37 -15.22
CA LYS A 189 -18.26 13.98 -15.70
C LYS A 189 -18.32 12.52 -16.18
N THR A 190 -17.25 12.02 -16.75
CA THR A 190 -17.15 10.61 -17.17
C THR A 190 -17.13 9.70 -15.95
N ILE A 191 -16.39 10.07 -14.90
CA ILE A 191 -16.39 9.34 -13.62
C ILE A 191 -17.82 9.34 -13.02
N GLU A 192 -18.47 10.48 -12.93
CA GLU A 192 -19.81 10.62 -12.34
C GLU A 192 -20.88 9.81 -13.09
N LYS A 193 -20.69 9.48 -14.36
CA LYS A 193 -21.61 8.65 -15.17
C LYS A 193 -21.43 7.15 -14.97
N ILE A 194 -20.36 6.70 -14.33
CA ILE A 194 -20.10 5.27 -14.10
C ILE A 194 -21.20 4.70 -13.21
N GLU A 195 -21.84 3.64 -13.67
CA GLU A 195 -22.86 2.92 -12.92
C GLU A 195 -22.24 1.83 -12.06
N ILE A 196 -22.67 1.74 -10.81
CA ILE A 196 -22.32 0.68 -9.88
C ILE A 196 -23.55 0.14 -9.18
N GLN A 197 -23.46 -1.08 -8.73
CA GLN A 197 -24.41 -1.64 -7.78
C GLN A 197 -24.07 -1.11 -6.38
N LEU A 198 -25.05 -0.48 -5.72
CA LEU A 198 -24.93 0.14 -4.42
C LEU A 198 -25.88 -0.55 -3.43
N PRO A 199 -25.37 -1.22 -2.38
CA PRO A 199 -26.18 -1.79 -1.32
C PRO A 199 -26.76 -0.70 -0.39
N PRO A 200 -27.70 -1.05 0.51
CA PRO A 200 -28.09 -0.18 1.61
C PRO A 200 -26.89 0.24 2.45
N HIS A 201 -26.89 1.46 3.00
CA HIS A 201 -25.75 2.05 3.70
C HIS A 201 -25.18 1.14 4.81
N ALA A 202 -26.03 0.49 5.62
CA ALA A 202 -25.58 -0.43 6.66
C ALA A 202 -24.75 -1.60 6.11
N GLU A 203 -25.09 -2.11 4.93
CA GLU A 203 -24.33 -3.17 4.30
C GLU A 203 -23.01 -2.66 3.67
N GLN A 204 -23.03 -1.44 3.13
CA GLN A 204 -21.81 -0.78 2.66
C GLN A 204 -20.79 -0.69 3.79
N THR A 205 -21.21 -0.22 4.96
CA THR A 205 -20.37 -0.09 6.15
C THR A 205 -19.85 -1.47 6.60
N ALA A 206 -20.70 -2.47 6.70
CA ALA A 206 -20.28 -3.82 7.09
C ALA A 206 -19.26 -4.43 6.12
N ILE A 207 -19.45 -4.26 4.80
CA ILE A 207 -18.48 -4.72 3.79
C ILE A 207 -17.15 -3.95 3.94
N ALA A 208 -17.23 -2.62 4.13
CA ALA A 208 -16.05 -1.78 4.30
C ALA A 208 -15.25 -2.15 5.55
N GLU A 209 -15.91 -2.49 6.66
CA GLU A 209 -15.28 -2.98 7.90
C GLU A 209 -14.53 -4.28 7.66
N VAL A 210 -15.17 -5.29 7.07
CA VAL A 210 -14.51 -6.59 6.76
C VAL A 210 -13.25 -6.39 5.91
N LEU A 211 -13.33 -5.58 4.85
CA LEU A 211 -12.18 -5.35 3.98
C LEU A 211 -11.09 -4.51 4.67
N THR A 212 -11.48 -3.59 5.55
CA THR A 212 -10.53 -2.78 6.35
C THR A 212 -9.78 -3.65 7.36
N ASP A 213 -10.47 -4.58 8.01
CA ASP A 213 -9.84 -5.53 8.94
C ASP A 213 -8.84 -6.44 8.21
N MET A 214 -9.16 -6.88 6.99
CA MET A 214 -8.22 -7.63 6.16
C MET A 214 -6.99 -6.80 5.76
N ASP A 215 -7.15 -5.49 5.49
CA ASP A 215 -6.03 -4.58 5.23
C ASP A 215 -5.17 -4.38 6.48
N ALA A 216 -5.77 -4.23 7.65
CA ALA A 216 -5.06 -4.10 8.92
C ALA A 216 -4.24 -5.36 9.24
N GLU A 217 -4.82 -6.55 9.02
CA GLU A 217 -4.12 -7.83 9.19
C GLU A 217 -2.91 -7.95 8.24
N LEU A 218 -3.09 -7.61 6.97
CA LEU A 218 -2.00 -7.61 5.99
C LEU A 218 -0.88 -6.65 6.37
N ALA A 219 -1.22 -5.42 6.77
CA ALA A 219 -0.24 -4.43 7.22
C ALA A 219 0.55 -4.91 8.45
N ALA A 220 -0.12 -5.55 9.42
CA ALA A 220 0.53 -6.11 10.60
C ALA A 220 1.52 -7.25 10.24
N LEU A 221 1.14 -8.13 9.31
CA LEU A 221 2.02 -9.20 8.82
C LEU A 221 3.24 -8.63 8.06
N GLU A 222 3.05 -7.64 7.21
CA GLU A 222 4.12 -6.97 6.48
C GLU A 222 5.10 -6.25 7.43
N GLN A 223 4.58 -5.59 8.47
CA GLN A 223 5.41 -4.98 9.51
C GLN A 223 6.20 -6.04 10.29
N ARG A 224 5.58 -7.16 10.66
CA ARG A 224 6.24 -8.27 11.32
C ARG A 224 7.38 -8.83 10.45
N ARG A 225 7.11 -9.05 9.16
CA ARG A 225 8.14 -9.49 8.19
C ARG A 225 9.30 -8.51 8.12
N ALA A 226 9.03 -7.21 8.02
CA ALA A 226 10.07 -6.17 7.99
C ALA A 226 10.93 -6.18 9.26
N LYS A 227 10.31 -6.27 10.45
CA LYS A 227 11.02 -6.41 11.73
C LYS A 227 11.88 -7.67 11.79
N THR A 228 11.35 -8.81 11.35
CA THR A 228 12.08 -10.07 11.34
C THR A 228 13.30 -10.01 10.41
N ARG A 229 13.16 -9.36 9.24
CA ARG A 229 14.28 -9.14 8.30
C ARG A 229 15.36 -8.25 8.92
N ALA A 230 14.98 -7.16 9.58
CA ALA A 230 15.90 -6.28 10.29
C ALA A 230 16.63 -7.02 11.44
N LEU A 231 15.90 -7.85 12.21
CA LEU A 231 16.47 -8.69 13.26
C LEU A 231 17.50 -9.66 12.69
N LYS A 232 17.19 -10.37 11.59
CA LYS A 232 18.14 -11.25 10.91
C LYS A 232 19.43 -10.51 10.54
N GLN A 233 19.29 -9.32 9.97
CA GLN A 233 20.46 -8.51 9.59
C GLN A 233 21.31 -8.12 10.80
N GLY A 234 20.68 -7.73 11.91
CA GLY A 234 21.38 -7.49 13.18
C GLY A 234 22.09 -8.75 13.71
N MET A 235 21.38 -9.88 13.73
CA MET A 235 21.97 -11.17 14.14
C MET A 235 23.20 -11.53 13.29
N MET A 236 23.12 -11.39 11.97
CA MET A 236 24.26 -11.63 11.07
C MET A 236 25.46 -10.72 11.44
N GLN A 237 25.21 -9.45 11.73
CA GLN A 237 26.29 -8.52 12.09
C GLN A 237 26.97 -8.89 13.42
N GLU A 238 26.21 -9.32 14.41
CA GLU A 238 26.74 -9.66 15.74
C GLU A 238 27.40 -11.05 15.75
N LEU A 239 26.73 -12.05 15.20
CA LEU A 239 27.19 -13.44 15.23
C LEU A 239 28.37 -13.69 14.30
N LEU A 240 28.32 -13.20 13.05
CA LEU A 240 29.40 -13.43 12.09
C LEU A 240 30.68 -12.61 12.39
N ARG A 241 30.54 -11.53 13.18
CA ARG A 241 31.69 -10.76 13.68
C ARG A 241 32.22 -11.26 15.03
N GLY A 242 31.59 -12.28 15.63
CA GLY A 242 31.95 -12.83 16.91
C GLY A 242 31.74 -11.90 18.11
N ARG A 243 30.88 -10.86 17.95
CA ARG A 243 30.51 -9.95 19.05
C ARG A 243 29.59 -10.62 20.05
N THR A 244 28.75 -11.50 19.58
CA THR A 244 27.87 -12.35 20.39
C THR A 244 28.20 -13.81 20.09
N ARG A 245 28.32 -14.65 21.12
CA ARG A 245 28.60 -16.08 21.03
C ARG A 245 27.35 -16.85 21.42
N LEU A 246 27.01 -17.88 20.63
CA LEU A 246 25.83 -18.74 20.87
C LEU A 246 26.17 -19.98 21.69
N VAL A 247 27.42 -20.30 21.82
CA VAL A 247 27.92 -21.43 22.64
C VAL A 247 29.06 -20.95 23.52
N GLU A 248 29.09 -21.42 24.76
CA GLU A 248 30.23 -21.21 25.64
C GLU A 248 31.47 -21.99 25.10
N SER A 249 32.64 -21.38 25.23
CA SER A 249 33.91 -21.94 24.79
C SER A 249 34.33 -23.16 25.59
#